data_6bdb4e3b31f0e57ba0849402475a33d8
#
_entry.id   6bdb4e3b31f0e57ba0849402475a33d8
#
_cell.length_a   1.000
_cell.length_b   1.000
_cell.length_c   1.000
_cell.angle_alpha   90.00
_cell.angle_beta   90.00
_cell.angle_gamma   90.00
#
_symmetry.space_group_name_H-M   'P 1'
#
loop_
_entity.id
_entity.type
_entity.pdbx_description
1 polymer ?
#
loop_
_entity_poly.entity_id
_entity_poly.type
_entity_poly.pdbx_seq_one_letter_code
_entity_poly.pdbx_strand_id
1 'polypeptide(L)'
;SDRVAVIIDGKIAQLGTPDDVYSRPNSISVAEVIGSPPMNFFDGQFSDDSMFIDMKSLGGRLPVDGKFKQGSKVTLGIRPEDIWLTQDGDKFDFELSIISVEPLGGYTILNAKVGDQIIKIRAPGQVNLAEGSIQKVSFDQRRIHLFSTKGKRL
;
A
#
# COMPACT_ATOMS: atom_id res chain seq x y z
N SER A 1 -25.48 -3.57 12.38
CA SER A 1 -24.06 -3.45 12.16
C SER A 1 -23.41 -2.84 13.39
N ASP A 2 -22.39 -3.48 13.81
CA ASP A 2 -21.74 -3.14 15.06
C ASP A 2 -20.60 -2.15 14.82
N ARG A 3 -20.18 -1.52 15.89
CA ARG A 3 -18.99 -0.68 15.88
C ARG A 3 -17.83 -1.47 16.48
N VAL A 4 -16.66 -1.23 15.95
CA VAL A 4 -15.42 -1.81 16.47
C VAL A 4 -14.54 -0.71 17.05
N ALA A 5 -13.82 -1.06 18.11
CA ALA A 5 -12.80 -0.20 18.69
C ALA A 5 -11.44 -0.83 18.45
N VAL A 6 -10.54 -0.09 17.83
CA VAL A 6 -9.14 -0.50 17.68
C VAL A 6 -8.38 0.01 18.89
N ILE A 7 -7.81 -0.91 19.65
CA ILE A 7 -7.09 -0.60 20.89
C ILE A 7 -5.59 -0.80 20.64
N ILE A 8 -4.83 0.24 20.90
CA ILE A 8 -3.36 0.23 20.79
C ILE A 8 -2.79 0.82 22.08
N ASP A 9 -1.87 0.11 22.69
CA ASP A 9 -1.23 0.52 23.95
C ASP A 9 -2.26 0.86 25.05
N GLY A 10 -3.34 0.07 25.14
CA GLY A 10 -4.37 0.24 26.14
C GLY A 10 -5.34 1.40 25.91
N LYS A 11 -5.25 2.08 24.77
CA LYS A 11 -6.12 3.22 24.42
C LYS A 11 -6.89 2.94 23.15
N ILE A 12 -8.08 3.53 23.04
CA ILE A 12 -8.86 3.47 21.80
C ILE A 12 -8.19 4.39 20.77
N ALA A 13 -7.63 3.78 19.72
CA ALA A 13 -6.98 4.50 18.62
C ALA A 13 -7.99 4.93 17.56
N GLN A 14 -9.01 4.11 17.32
CA GLN A 14 -10.08 4.43 16.38
C GLN A 14 -11.35 3.68 16.76
N LEU A 15 -12.49 4.32 16.54
CA LEU A 15 -13.82 3.76 16.75
C LEU A 15 -14.64 3.98 15.49
N GLY A 16 -15.30 2.96 14.99
CA GLY A 16 -16.15 3.06 13.81
C GLY A 16 -16.74 1.73 13.40
N THR A 17 -17.37 1.68 12.24
CA THR A 17 -17.80 0.41 11.66
C THR A 17 -16.57 -0.38 11.18
N PRO A 18 -16.69 -1.71 11.01
CA PRO A 18 -15.57 -2.48 10.42
C PRO A 18 -15.09 -1.92 9.09
N ASP A 19 -16.01 -1.46 8.24
CA ASP A 19 -15.66 -0.86 6.96
C ASP A 19 -14.91 0.47 7.12
N ASP A 20 -15.34 1.33 8.03
CA ASP A 20 -14.65 2.61 8.30
C ASP A 20 -13.21 2.39 8.72
N VAL A 21 -13.00 1.48 9.67
CA VAL A 21 -11.67 1.20 10.21
C VAL A 21 -10.76 0.57 9.15
N TYR A 22 -11.32 -0.28 8.30
CA TYR A 22 -10.56 -0.91 7.21
C TYR A 22 -10.26 0.08 6.07
N SER A 23 -11.28 0.80 5.61
CA SER A 23 -11.16 1.68 4.42
C SER A 23 -10.51 3.01 4.73
N ARG A 24 -10.61 3.49 5.96
CA ARG A 24 -10.10 4.80 6.37
C ARG A 24 -9.42 4.76 7.75
N PRO A 25 -8.38 3.95 7.91
CA PRO A 25 -7.62 3.98 9.15
C PRO A 25 -7.04 5.38 9.38
N ASN A 26 -7.20 5.90 10.58
CA ASN A 26 -6.80 7.28 10.89
C ASN A 26 -5.30 7.43 11.18
N SER A 27 -4.59 6.32 11.27
CA SER A 27 -3.14 6.32 11.53
C SER A 27 -2.49 5.07 10.94
N ILE A 28 -1.17 5.12 10.79
CA ILE A 28 -0.36 3.96 10.41
C ILE A 28 -0.56 2.83 11.43
N SER A 29 -0.57 3.15 12.71
CA SER A 29 -0.74 2.15 13.77
C SER A 29 -2.05 1.37 13.64
N VAL A 30 -3.15 2.05 13.30
CA VAL A 30 -4.43 1.37 13.04
C VAL A 30 -4.35 0.54 11.76
N ALA A 31 -3.77 1.09 10.70
CA ALA A 31 -3.65 0.39 9.42
C ALA A 31 -2.82 -0.90 9.53
N GLU A 32 -1.82 -0.91 10.41
CA GLU A 32 -0.97 -2.09 10.63
C GLU A 32 -1.69 -3.25 11.31
N VAL A 33 -2.64 -2.96 12.20
CA VAL A 33 -3.33 -4.02 12.94
C VAL A 33 -4.58 -4.53 12.24
N ILE A 34 -5.05 -3.83 11.20
CA ILE A 34 -6.24 -4.20 10.45
C ILE A 34 -5.86 -4.78 9.09
N GLY A 35 -6.34 -5.98 8.82
CA GLY A 35 -6.10 -6.67 7.54
C GLY A 35 -5.04 -7.76 7.65
N SER A 36 -5.12 -8.72 6.74
CA SER A 36 -4.18 -9.85 6.66
C SER A 36 -3.95 -10.22 5.19
N PRO A 37 -2.74 -10.01 4.65
CA PRO A 37 -1.59 -9.38 5.30
C PRO A 37 -1.83 -7.90 5.61
N PRO A 38 -1.00 -7.28 6.48
CA PRO A 38 -1.14 -5.87 6.78
C PRO A 38 -0.80 -4.96 5.60
N MET A 39 -1.18 -3.69 5.71
CA MET A 39 -0.90 -2.67 4.70
C MET A 39 0.61 -2.52 4.45
N ASN A 40 0.99 -2.30 3.20
CA ASN A 40 2.35 -1.95 2.83
C ASN A 40 2.54 -0.43 2.98
N PHE A 41 3.71 -0.02 3.44
CA PHE A 41 4.04 1.41 3.60
C PHE A 41 5.32 1.76 2.85
N PHE A 42 5.31 2.93 2.23
CA PHE A 42 6.46 3.47 1.49
C PHE A 42 6.69 4.92 1.85
N ASP A 43 7.94 5.29 1.97
CA ASP A 43 8.30 6.70 2.09
C ASP A 43 8.18 7.41 0.75
N GLY A 44 7.61 8.60 0.76
CA GLY A 44 7.44 9.43 -0.42
C GLY A 44 7.65 10.89 -0.11
N GLN A 45 7.61 11.68 -1.16
CA GLN A 45 7.72 13.13 -1.06
C GLN A 45 6.84 13.76 -2.14
N PHE A 46 6.02 14.73 -1.74
CA PHE A 46 5.23 15.48 -2.72
C PHE A 46 6.15 16.28 -3.64
N SER A 47 5.86 16.24 -4.93
CA SER A 47 6.61 17.01 -5.92
C SER A 47 6.44 18.52 -5.73
N ASP A 48 7.28 19.30 -6.41
CA ASP A 48 7.25 20.77 -6.30
C ASP A 48 5.93 21.38 -6.78
N ASP A 49 5.24 20.73 -7.72
CA ASP A 49 3.93 21.15 -8.20
C ASP A 49 2.77 20.50 -7.44
N SER A 50 3.04 19.66 -6.45
CA SER A 50 2.06 18.90 -5.66
C SER A 50 1.18 17.95 -6.47
N MET A 51 1.54 17.66 -7.71
CA MET A 51 0.75 16.79 -8.59
C MET A 51 1.17 15.33 -8.50
N PHE A 52 2.30 15.04 -7.88
CA PHE A 52 2.85 13.69 -7.77
C PHE A 52 3.45 13.44 -6.39
N ILE A 53 3.53 12.17 -6.03
CA ILE A 53 4.37 11.69 -4.93
C ILE A 53 5.56 10.96 -5.55
N ASP A 54 6.76 11.44 -5.27
CA ASP A 54 7.98 10.78 -5.67
C ASP A 54 8.29 9.63 -4.72
N MET A 55 8.40 8.42 -5.28
CA MET A 55 8.61 7.16 -4.56
C MET A 55 9.99 6.63 -4.89
N LYS A 56 11.01 7.09 -4.16
CA LYS A 56 12.42 6.76 -4.45
C LYS A 56 12.70 5.28 -4.45
N SER A 57 12.21 4.55 -3.45
CA SER A 57 12.43 3.12 -3.32
C SER A 57 11.78 2.31 -4.43
N LEU A 58 10.73 2.84 -5.06
CA LEU A 58 10.02 2.21 -6.16
C LEU A 58 10.51 2.69 -7.54
N GLY A 59 11.39 3.70 -7.56
CA GLY A 59 11.95 4.22 -8.80
C GLY A 59 10.99 5.01 -9.68
N GLY A 60 9.93 5.58 -9.11
CA GLY A 60 8.91 6.28 -9.89
C GLY A 60 8.07 7.22 -9.04
N ARG A 61 6.94 7.63 -9.60
CA ARG A 61 6.01 8.55 -8.94
C ARG A 61 4.57 8.16 -9.21
N LEU A 62 3.69 8.58 -8.32
CA LEU A 62 2.24 8.41 -8.46
C LEU A 62 1.56 9.78 -8.51
N PRO A 63 0.50 9.94 -9.34
CA PRO A 63 -0.25 11.18 -9.37
C PRO A 63 -1.08 11.38 -8.10
N VAL A 64 -1.21 12.63 -7.67
CA VAL A 64 -2.10 13.08 -6.61
C VAL A 64 -2.85 14.33 -7.05
N ASP A 65 -3.82 14.77 -6.27
CA ASP A 65 -4.75 15.83 -6.68
C ASP A 65 -4.28 17.26 -6.41
N GLY A 66 -3.05 17.45 -5.99
CA GLY A 66 -2.49 18.79 -5.79
C GLY A 66 -2.90 19.51 -4.50
N LYS A 67 -3.58 18.83 -3.59
CA LYS A 67 -4.09 19.43 -2.34
C LYS A 67 -3.07 19.46 -1.20
N PHE A 68 -1.93 18.85 -1.38
CA PHE A 68 -0.95 18.65 -0.31
C PHE A 68 0.20 19.66 -0.43
N LYS A 69 0.91 19.83 0.68
CA LYS A 69 2.04 20.76 0.72
C LYS A 69 3.19 20.25 -0.15
N GLN A 70 3.56 21.04 -1.16
CA GLN A 70 4.67 20.72 -2.05
C GLN A 70 5.97 20.47 -1.27
N GLY A 71 6.74 19.49 -1.72
CA GLY A 71 8.03 19.14 -1.14
C GLY A 71 7.98 18.47 0.23
N SER A 72 6.81 18.34 0.85
CA SER A 72 6.70 17.69 2.16
C SER A 72 6.81 16.18 2.06
N LYS A 73 7.36 15.56 3.11
CA LYS A 73 7.45 14.11 3.21
C LYS A 73 6.09 13.50 3.56
N VAL A 74 5.86 12.31 3.07
CA VAL A 74 4.61 11.58 3.25
C VAL A 74 4.90 10.08 3.35
N THR A 75 4.07 9.34 4.07
CA THR A 75 4.05 7.89 4.03
C THR A 75 2.84 7.45 3.23
N LEU A 76 3.07 6.66 2.18
CA LEU A 76 2.02 6.09 1.36
C LEU A 76 1.74 4.68 1.85
N GLY A 77 0.47 4.38 2.14
CA GLY A 77 0.01 3.04 2.48
C GLY A 77 -0.85 2.46 1.37
N ILE A 78 -0.66 1.19 1.08
CA ILE A 78 -1.50 0.45 0.15
C ILE A 78 -1.62 -1.00 0.59
N ARG A 79 -2.84 -1.54 0.52
CA ARG A 79 -3.08 -2.91 0.91
C ARG A 79 -2.60 -3.88 -0.15
N PRO A 80 -2.20 -5.11 0.25
CA PRO A 80 -1.71 -6.11 -0.70
C PRO A 80 -2.67 -6.41 -1.85
N GLU A 81 -3.97 -6.40 -1.60
CA GLU A 81 -5.01 -6.65 -2.63
C GLU A 81 -5.23 -5.48 -3.59
N ASP A 82 -4.71 -4.31 -3.27
CA ASP A 82 -4.85 -3.10 -4.08
C ASP A 82 -3.63 -2.83 -4.98
N ILE A 83 -2.68 -3.75 -4.98
CA ILE A 83 -1.55 -3.78 -5.91
C ILE A 83 -1.85 -4.86 -6.95
N TRP A 84 -1.92 -4.46 -8.21
CA TRP A 84 -2.31 -5.36 -9.29
C TRP A 84 -1.16 -5.68 -10.21
N LEU A 85 -1.02 -6.95 -10.58
CA LEU A 85 -0.14 -7.36 -11.67
C LEU A 85 -0.72 -6.83 -12.97
N THR A 86 0.10 -6.16 -13.77
CA THR A 86 -0.32 -5.67 -15.09
C THR A 86 0.05 -6.69 -16.17
N GLN A 87 -0.73 -6.68 -17.24
CA GLN A 87 -0.44 -7.48 -18.42
C GLN A 87 0.53 -6.78 -19.35
N ASP A 88 1.20 -7.55 -20.19
CA ASP A 88 2.12 -6.99 -21.18
C ASP A 88 1.42 -5.99 -22.10
N GLY A 89 2.05 -4.83 -22.27
CA GLY A 89 1.51 -3.75 -23.10
C GLY A 89 0.61 -2.77 -22.37
N ASP A 90 0.16 -3.10 -21.14
CA ASP A 90 -0.63 -2.17 -20.35
C ASP A 90 0.25 -1.17 -19.62
N LYS A 91 -0.35 -0.03 -19.25
CA LYS A 91 0.32 0.94 -18.39
C LYS A 91 0.56 0.33 -17.02
N PHE A 92 1.69 0.65 -16.44
CA PHE A 92 2.06 0.21 -15.09
C PHE A 92 2.70 1.36 -14.33
N ASP A 93 2.69 1.24 -12.99
CA ASP A 93 3.29 2.25 -12.13
C ASP A 93 4.73 1.91 -11.77
N PHE A 94 5.01 0.64 -11.42
CA PHE A 94 6.32 0.22 -10.94
C PHE A 94 6.69 -1.19 -11.41
N GLU A 95 7.99 -1.46 -11.43
CA GLU A 95 8.53 -2.81 -11.60
C GLU A 95 9.04 -3.31 -10.27
N LEU A 96 8.66 -4.53 -9.89
CA LEU A 96 9.03 -5.14 -8.62
C LEU A 96 9.70 -6.48 -8.83
N SER A 97 10.71 -6.76 -8.03
CA SER A 97 11.39 -8.05 -8.01
C SER A 97 10.65 -9.01 -7.07
N ILE A 98 10.11 -10.09 -7.62
CA ILE A 98 9.38 -11.11 -6.86
C ILE A 98 10.39 -12.07 -6.25
N ILE A 99 10.41 -12.20 -4.92
CA ILE A 99 11.33 -13.08 -4.23
C ILE A 99 10.69 -14.42 -3.84
N SER A 100 9.39 -14.46 -3.61
CA SER A 100 8.69 -15.72 -3.34
C SER A 100 7.22 -15.65 -3.75
N VAL A 101 6.64 -16.81 -4.00
CA VAL A 101 5.25 -16.99 -4.43
C VAL A 101 4.61 -18.02 -3.51
N GLU A 102 3.56 -17.62 -2.82
CA GLU A 102 2.85 -18.47 -1.84
C GLU A 102 1.40 -18.69 -2.29
N PRO A 103 1.09 -19.78 -3.00
CA PRO A 103 -0.29 -20.09 -3.35
C PRO A 103 -1.06 -20.56 -2.12
N LEU A 104 -2.22 -19.93 -1.86
CA LEU A 104 -3.04 -20.21 -0.68
C LEU A 104 -4.47 -20.62 -1.06
N GLY A 105 -4.65 -21.26 -2.21
CA GLY A 105 -5.96 -21.69 -2.70
C GLY A 105 -6.64 -20.61 -3.53
N GLY A 106 -7.56 -19.87 -2.94
CA GLY A 106 -8.32 -18.83 -3.64
C GLY A 106 -7.52 -17.59 -4.02
N TYR A 107 -6.30 -17.44 -3.51
CA TYR A 107 -5.41 -16.31 -3.80
C TYR A 107 -3.95 -16.73 -3.63
N THR A 108 -3.07 -15.89 -4.12
CA THR A 108 -1.62 -16.07 -4.02
C THR A 108 -1.00 -14.84 -3.36
N ILE A 109 -0.12 -15.05 -2.40
CA ILE A 109 0.70 -13.99 -1.82
C ILE A 109 2.03 -13.94 -2.56
N LEU A 110 2.35 -12.79 -3.11
CA LEU A 110 3.65 -12.52 -3.72
C LEU A 110 4.45 -11.64 -2.76
N ASN A 111 5.68 -12.06 -2.46
CA ASN A 111 6.61 -11.24 -1.69
C ASN A 111 7.56 -10.58 -2.67
N ALA A 112 7.66 -9.25 -2.61
CA ALA A 112 8.49 -8.47 -3.50
C ALA A 112 9.49 -7.64 -2.69
N LYS A 113 10.70 -7.49 -3.22
CA LYS A 113 11.73 -6.66 -2.59
C LYS A 113 11.67 -5.25 -3.13
N VAL A 114 11.61 -4.27 -2.24
CA VAL A 114 11.62 -2.84 -2.55
C VAL A 114 12.64 -2.17 -1.62
N GLY A 115 13.81 -1.83 -2.16
CA GLY A 115 14.91 -1.37 -1.32
C GLY A 115 15.28 -2.44 -0.29
N ASP A 116 15.27 -2.07 0.98
CA ASP A 116 15.57 -3.00 2.09
C ASP A 116 14.32 -3.63 2.70
N GLN A 117 13.13 -3.32 2.18
CA GLN A 117 11.89 -3.87 2.70
C GLN A 117 11.29 -4.93 1.78
N ILE A 118 10.49 -5.80 2.37
CA ILE A 118 9.69 -6.79 1.64
C ILE A 118 8.24 -6.35 1.73
N ILE A 119 7.59 -6.24 0.58
CA ILE A 119 6.17 -5.93 0.50
C ILE A 119 5.40 -7.16 0.05
N LYS A 120 4.11 -7.17 0.33
CA LYS A 120 3.22 -8.26 -0.05
C LYS A 120 2.19 -7.78 -1.06
N ILE A 121 1.94 -8.64 -2.05
CA ILE A 121 0.88 -8.48 -3.04
C ILE A 121 -0.06 -9.66 -2.88
N ARG A 122 -1.36 -9.41 -2.83
CA ARG A 122 -2.37 -10.45 -2.81
C ARG A 122 -3.06 -10.51 -4.15
N ALA A 123 -2.69 -11.50 -4.95
CA ALA A 123 -3.27 -11.69 -6.28
C ALA A 123 -4.41 -12.71 -6.23
N PRO A 124 -5.53 -12.49 -6.93
CA PRO A 124 -6.62 -13.46 -6.95
C PRO A 124 -6.21 -14.74 -7.70
N GLY A 125 -6.71 -15.86 -7.23
CA GLY A 125 -6.46 -17.17 -7.84
C GLY A 125 -5.04 -17.67 -7.65
N GLN A 126 -4.64 -18.58 -8.52
CA GLN A 126 -3.28 -19.10 -8.55
C GLN A 126 -2.46 -18.33 -9.60
N VAL A 127 -1.28 -17.87 -9.19
CA VAL A 127 -0.39 -17.09 -10.04
C VAL A 127 0.92 -17.89 -10.20
N ASN A 128 1.28 -18.17 -11.43
CA ASN A 128 2.52 -18.88 -11.77
C ASN A 128 3.58 -17.88 -12.20
N LEU A 129 4.37 -17.43 -11.26
CA LEU A 129 5.50 -16.54 -11.50
C LEU A 129 6.78 -17.20 -11.00
N ALA A 130 7.87 -17.00 -11.72
CA ALA A 130 9.17 -17.46 -11.28
C ALA A 130 9.71 -16.58 -10.16
N GLU A 131 10.27 -17.21 -9.13
CA GLU A 131 11.04 -16.50 -8.11
C GLU A 131 12.21 -15.78 -8.78
N GLY A 132 12.45 -14.53 -8.37
CA GLY A 132 13.47 -13.66 -8.98
C GLY A 132 12.99 -12.93 -10.23
N SER A 133 11.78 -13.19 -10.72
CA SER A 133 11.24 -12.46 -11.87
C SER A 133 10.90 -11.02 -11.53
N ILE A 134 10.97 -10.15 -12.54
CA ILE A 134 10.54 -8.76 -12.42
C ILE A 134 9.14 -8.63 -12.99
N GLN A 135 8.24 -8.07 -12.20
CA GLN A 135 6.84 -7.91 -12.57
C GLN A 135 6.44 -6.44 -12.57
N LYS A 136 5.65 -6.07 -13.54
CA LYS A 136 5.05 -4.73 -13.64
C LYS A 136 3.76 -4.73 -12.85
N VAL A 137 3.58 -3.70 -12.01
CA VAL A 137 2.43 -3.58 -11.13
C VAL A 137 1.83 -2.19 -11.21
N SER A 138 0.53 -2.11 -10.91
CA SER A 138 -0.19 -0.86 -10.74
C SER A 138 -0.81 -0.81 -9.35
N PHE A 139 -0.80 0.38 -8.76
CA PHE A 139 -1.48 0.65 -7.50
C PHE A 139 -2.88 1.18 -7.80
N ASP A 140 -3.89 0.65 -7.12
CA ASP A 140 -5.24 1.21 -7.21
C ASP A 140 -5.24 2.58 -6.53
N GLN A 141 -5.24 3.64 -7.34
CA GLN A 141 -5.11 5.01 -6.85
C GLN A 141 -6.28 5.45 -5.97
N ARG A 142 -7.44 4.81 -6.10
CA ARG A 142 -8.60 5.08 -5.25
C ARG A 142 -8.42 4.50 -3.84
N ARG A 143 -7.45 3.61 -3.65
CA ARG A 143 -7.21 2.87 -2.41
C ARG A 143 -5.86 3.20 -1.78
N ILE A 144 -5.19 4.23 -2.26
CA ILE A 144 -3.96 4.74 -1.67
C ILE A 144 -4.31 5.51 -0.41
N HIS A 145 -3.53 5.31 0.65
CA HIS A 145 -3.66 6.00 1.92
C HIS A 145 -2.43 6.88 2.14
N LEU A 146 -2.64 8.11 2.57
CA LEU A 146 -1.54 9.04 2.82
C LEU A 146 -1.51 9.41 4.30
N PHE A 147 -0.33 9.33 4.88
CA PHE A 147 -0.09 9.62 6.28
C PHE A 147 1.06 10.63 6.41
N SER A 148 0.97 11.47 7.43
CA SER A 148 2.07 12.38 7.77
C SER A 148 3.27 11.57 8.28
N THR A 149 4.43 12.24 8.41
CA THR A 149 5.63 11.62 9.01
C THR A 149 5.43 11.23 10.47
N LYS A 150 4.37 11.74 11.11
CA LYS A 150 3.97 11.35 12.47
C LYS A 150 2.98 10.19 12.48
N GLY A 151 2.65 9.63 11.32
CA GLY A 151 1.77 8.48 11.20
C GLY A 151 0.28 8.79 11.22
N LYS A 152 -0.13 10.04 11.11
CA LYS A 152 -1.54 10.44 11.08
C LYS A 152 -2.03 10.61 9.65
N ARG A 153 -3.26 10.16 9.39
CA ARG A 153 -3.89 10.34 8.07
C ARG A 153 -3.92 11.82 7.68
N LEU A 154 -3.52 12.09 6.45
CA LEU A 154 -3.62 13.41 5.83
C LEU A 154 -5.02 13.67 5.30
#